data_0098b2790c067e677ad22091b3d775ac
#
_entry.id   0098b2790c067e677ad22091b3d775ac
#
_cell.length_a   1.000
_cell.length_b   1.000
_cell.length_c   1.000
_cell.angle_alpha   90.00
_cell.angle_beta   90.00
_cell.angle_gamma   90.00
#
_symmetry.space_group_name_H-M   'P 1'
#
loop_
_entity.id
_entity.type
_entity.pdbx_description
1 polymer ?
#
loop_
_entity_poly.entity_id
_entity_poly.type
_entity_poly.pdbx_seq_one_letter_code
_entity_poly.pdbx_strand_id
1 'polypeptide(L)'
;MCGRFQLDVNDSEFRSIFKSLNYTPTNSVSESGDFTPSLLLPSLCLNRNGKIAVKALKWGLSAPSGKGLLINARSETVFTKPFFRSDFENRRCLIPAHGFYEWDAEKKKILFKRYDGAMFFLGGIFRRLETDDKCLILTRSARPPVSAVHDREPIMLEIKQARAWLTNTDAAKEYA
;
A
#
# COMPACT_ATOMS: atom_id res chain seq x y z
N MET A 1 -11.59 7.67 -0.96
CA MET A 1 -10.13 7.42 -1.03
C MET A 1 -9.75 6.46 0.10
N CYS A 2 -9.03 5.38 -0.23
CA CYS A 2 -8.64 4.35 0.75
C CYS A 2 -7.88 4.97 1.93
N GLY A 3 -8.55 5.14 3.05
CA GLY A 3 -8.01 5.68 4.30
C GLY A 3 -8.01 4.68 5.46
N ARG A 4 -8.38 3.42 5.17
CA ARG A 4 -8.37 2.32 6.14
C ARG A 4 -8.35 0.99 5.41
N PHE A 5 -7.54 0.05 5.87
CA PHE A 5 -7.51 -1.31 5.37
C PHE A 5 -7.39 -2.32 6.51
N GLN A 6 -7.74 -3.56 6.25
CA GLN A 6 -7.66 -4.67 7.21
C GLN A 6 -6.47 -5.56 6.88
N LEU A 7 -5.72 -5.96 7.89
CA LEU A 7 -4.65 -6.94 7.80
C LEU A 7 -4.75 -7.95 8.95
N ASP A 8 -4.63 -9.22 8.64
CA ASP A 8 -4.41 -10.28 9.62
C ASP A 8 -2.95 -10.75 9.57
N VAL A 9 -2.16 -10.38 10.55
CA VAL A 9 -0.75 -10.79 10.66
C VAL A 9 -0.59 -12.26 11.10
N ASN A 10 -1.69 -12.92 11.51
CA ASN A 10 -1.73 -14.33 11.86
C ASN A 10 -2.07 -15.23 10.68
N ASP A 11 -2.47 -14.64 9.56
CA ASP A 11 -2.74 -15.37 8.33
C ASP A 11 -1.52 -16.19 7.87
N SER A 12 -1.76 -17.40 7.37
CA SER A 12 -0.71 -18.34 7.00
C SER A 12 0.14 -17.85 5.82
N GLU A 13 -0.48 -17.17 4.84
CA GLU A 13 0.18 -16.64 3.67
C GLU A 13 1.05 -15.43 4.04
N PHE A 14 0.52 -14.52 4.88
CA PHE A 14 1.30 -13.41 5.45
C PHE A 14 2.54 -13.95 6.18
N ARG A 15 2.34 -14.90 7.12
CA ARG A 15 3.43 -15.47 7.90
C ARG A 15 4.46 -16.18 7.03
N SER A 16 4.04 -16.93 6.02
CA SER A 16 4.94 -17.64 5.12
C SER A 16 5.84 -16.66 4.36
N ILE A 17 5.26 -15.62 3.74
CA ILE A 17 6.00 -14.62 2.97
C ILE A 17 6.97 -13.86 3.88
N PHE A 18 6.48 -13.33 4.99
CA PHE A 18 7.27 -12.46 5.86
C PHE A 18 8.38 -13.23 6.60
N LYS A 19 8.13 -14.48 7.02
CA LYS A 19 9.14 -15.37 7.59
C LYS A 19 10.25 -15.71 6.58
N SER A 20 9.90 -15.96 5.30
CA SER A 20 10.89 -16.21 4.25
C SER A 20 11.85 -15.05 4.01
N LEU A 21 11.47 -13.85 4.40
CA LEU A 21 12.25 -12.61 4.34
C LEU A 21 12.92 -12.25 5.69
N ASN A 22 12.98 -13.20 6.63
CA ASN A 22 13.54 -13.03 7.98
C ASN A 22 12.85 -11.90 8.78
N TYR A 23 11.56 -11.68 8.55
CA TYR A 23 10.79 -10.69 9.29
C TYR A 23 9.99 -11.35 10.40
N THR A 24 10.14 -10.82 11.60
CA THR A 24 9.27 -11.13 12.74
C THR A 24 8.48 -9.85 13.08
N PRO A 25 7.15 -9.91 13.14
CA PRO A 25 6.35 -8.76 13.59
C PRO A 25 6.86 -8.25 14.94
N THR A 26 7.17 -6.97 15.00
CA THR A 26 7.57 -6.28 16.24
C THR A 26 6.34 -5.64 16.89
N ASN A 27 6.44 -5.22 18.15
CA ASN A 27 5.36 -4.59 18.91
C ASN A 27 4.66 -3.42 18.19
N SER A 28 5.31 -2.82 17.19
CA SER A 28 4.75 -1.72 16.38
C SER A 28 3.88 -2.19 15.21
N VAL A 29 3.92 -3.49 14.83
CA VAL A 29 3.23 -4.07 13.65
C VAL A 29 2.75 -5.50 13.97
N SER A 30 2.56 -5.84 15.23
CA SER A 30 2.31 -7.22 15.70
C SER A 30 0.84 -7.60 15.79
N GLU A 31 -0.08 -6.66 15.59
CA GLU A 31 -1.51 -6.91 15.80
C GLU A 31 -2.28 -6.91 14.50
N SER A 32 -3.17 -7.90 14.37
CA SER A 32 -4.17 -7.94 13.30
C SER A 32 -5.25 -6.89 13.55
N GLY A 33 -5.79 -6.30 12.50
CA GLY A 33 -6.89 -5.35 12.62
C GLY A 33 -6.96 -4.32 11.51
N ASP A 34 -7.56 -3.19 11.84
CA ASP A 34 -7.71 -2.06 10.95
C ASP A 34 -6.49 -1.13 11.02
N PHE A 35 -5.86 -0.91 9.90
CA PHE A 35 -4.75 0.03 9.74
C PHE A 35 -5.27 1.37 9.23
N THR A 36 -4.82 2.45 9.86
CA THR A 36 -5.19 3.84 9.57
C THR A 36 -3.93 4.69 9.32
N PRO A 37 -4.06 5.87 8.72
CA PRO A 37 -2.93 6.79 8.54
C PRO A 37 -2.16 7.05 9.83
N SER A 38 -0.87 7.32 9.68
CA SER A 38 0.14 7.51 10.73
C SER A 38 0.62 6.24 11.44
N LEU A 39 0.02 5.07 11.21
CA LEU A 39 0.55 3.80 11.70
C LEU A 39 1.73 3.32 10.86
N LEU A 40 2.57 2.47 11.46
CA LEU A 40 3.62 1.74 10.78
C LEU A 40 3.01 0.53 10.06
N LEU A 41 3.36 0.37 8.79
CA LEU A 41 2.86 -0.70 7.93
C LEU A 41 3.99 -1.67 7.58
N PRO A 42 3.81 -3.00 7.77
CA PRO A 42 4.75 -3.99 7.29
C PRO A 42 4.71 -3.98 5.76
N SER A 43 5.79 -3.57 5.12
CA SER A 43 5.80 -3.35 3.67
C SER A 43 6.95 -4.08 3.00
N LEU A 44 6.70 -4.65 1.81
CA LEU A 44 7.75 -5.20 0.97
C LEU A 44 8.32 -4.10 0.07
N CYS A 45 9.62 -4.00 0.00
CA CYS A 45 10.31 -3.07 -0.90
C CYS A 45 11.67 -3.63 -1.33
N LEU A 46 12.32 -3.00 -2.30
CA LEU A 46 13.70 -3.32 -2.63
C LEU A 46 14.66 -2.66 -1.63
N ASN A 47 15.59 -3.45 -1.11
CA ASN A 47 16.71 -2.93 -0.34
C ASN A 47 17.79 -2.33 -1.28
N ARG A 48 18.90 -1.83 -0.71
CA ARG A 48 19.99 -1.22 -1.49
C ARG A 48 20.67 -2.18 -2.47
N ASN A 49 20.55 -3.49 -2.24
CA ASN A 49 21.12 -4.54 -3.09
C ASN A 49 20.11 -5.07 -4.13
N GLY A 50 18.97 -4.41 -4.32
CA GLY A 50 17.92 -4.84 -5.25
C GLY A 50 17.16 -6.10 -4.83
N LYS A 51 17.31 -6.56 -3.58
CA LYS A 51 16.58 -7.71 -3.04
C LYS A 51 15.31 -7.25 -2.33
N ILE A 52 14.25 -8.06 -2.44
CA ILE A 52 13.00 -7.82 -1.69
C ILE A 52 13.28 -7.99 -0.21
N ALA A 53 12.86 -7.03 0.58
CA ALA A 53 12.99 -7.00 2.03
C ALA A 53 11.76 -6.38 2.67
N VAL A 54 11.52 -6.72 3.94
CA VAL A 54 10.46 -6.10 4.72
C VAL A 54 10.98 -4.83 5.38
N LYS A 55 10.15 -3.80 5.37
CA LYS A 55 10.39 -2.53 6.03
C LYS A 55 9.11 -2.02 6.67
N ALA A 56 9.20 -1.50 7.89
CA ALA A 56 8.12 -0.76 8.50
C ALA A 56 8.09 0.67 7.91
N LEU A 57 7.01 1.02 7.23
CA LEU A 57 6.81 2.33 6.61
C LEU A 57 5.65 3.05 7.29
N LYS A 58 5.85 4.31 7.69
CA LYS A 58 4.79 5.12 8.28
C LYS A 58 3.83 5.62 7.20
N TRP A 59 2.54 5.32 7.36
CA TRP A 59 1.55 5.71 6.37
C TRP A 59 1.22 7.20 6.43
N GLY A 60 1.57 7.90 5.40
CA GLY A 60 1.28 9.32 5.22
C GLY A 60 2.51 10.20 5.15
N LEU A 61 2.52 11.07 4.16
CA LEU A 61 3.56 12.05 3.87
C LEU A 61 3.01 13.46 4.06
N SER A 62 3.80 14.36 4.61
CA SER A 62 3.41 15.77 4.72
C SER A 62 3.14 16.36 3.33
N ALA A 63 2.04 17.08 3.18
CA ALA A 63 1.70 17.74 1.92
C ALA A 63 2.76 18.78 1.55
N PRO A 64 3.02 19.03 0.24
CA PRO A 64 3.97 20.06 -0.20
C PRO A 64 3.64 21.47 0.33
N SER A 65 2.38 21.75 0.57
CA SER A 65 1.91 23.01 1.17
C SER A 65 2.25 23.15 2.66
N GLY A 66 2.84 22.13 3.28
CA GLY A 66 3.08 22.07 4.73
C GLY A 66 1.80 21.85 5.56
N LYS A 67 0.63 21.80 4.94
CA LYS A 67 -0.66 21.60 5.62
C LYS A 67 -1.29 20.27 5.23
N GLY A 68 -1.55 19.43 6.24
CA GLY A 68 -2.23 18.14 6.07
C GLY A 68 -1.32 16.97 5.74
N LEU A 69 -1.93 15.80 5.75
CA LEU A 69 -1.29 14.51 5.50
C LEU A 69 -1.79 13.95 4.16
N LEU A 70 -0.87 13.69 3.24
CA LEU A 70 -1.15 12.90 2.05
C LEU A 70 -1.06 11.43 2.44
N ILE A 71 -2.11 10.68 2.19
CA ILE A 71 -2.17 9.23 2.46
C ILE A 71 -2.22 8.40 1.18
N ASN A 72 -2.62 9.05 0.07
CA ASN A 72 -2.72 8.43 -1.25
C ASN A 72 -2.06 9.30 -2.32
N ALA A 73 -1.69 8.68 -3.42
CA ALA A 73 -1.34 9.34 -4.67
C ALA A 73 -2.10 8.69 -5.84
N ARG A 74 -2.51 9.51 -6.81
CA ARG A 74 -3.21 9.00 -8.02
C ARG A 74 -2.22 8.36 -8.96
N SER A 75 -2.46 7.11 -9.34
CA SER A 75 -1.61 6.35 -10.25
C SER A 75 -1.49 7.01 -11.62
N GLU A 76 -2.55 7.61 -12.11
CA GLU A 76 -2.59 8.26 -13.41
C GLU A 76 -1.58 9.42 -13.55
N THR A 77 -1.14 9.98 -12.43
CA THR A 77 -0.24 11.14 -12.43
C THR A 77 1.03 10.96 -11.59
N VAL A 78 1.17 9.84 -10.90
CA VAL A 78 2.29 9.60 -9.97
C VAL A 78 3.67 9.62 -10.67
N PHE A 79 3.73 9.14 -11.92
CA PHE A 79 4.97 9.07 -12.69
C PHE A 79 5.28 10.35 -13.48
N THR A 80 4.36 11.32 -13.54
CA THR A 80 4.58 12.62 -14.22
C THR A 80 4.76 13.77 -13.25
N LYS A 81 4.10 13.74 -12.07
CA LYS A 81 4.22 14.80 -11.06
C LYS A 81 5.59 14.79 -10.40
N PRO A 82 6.37 15.91 -10.45
CA PRO A 82 7.71 15.97 -9.87
C PRO A 82 7.79 15.54 -8.41
N PHE A 83 6.74 15.81 -7.63
CA PHE A 83 6.68 15.48 -6.20
C PHE A 83 6.70 13.96 -5.93
N PHE A 84 6.19 13.13 -6.85
CA PHE A 84 6.07 11.67 -6.67
C PHE A 84 6.94 10.85 -7.61
N ARG A 85 7.33 11.42 -8.76
CA ARG A 85 7.98 10.69 -9.85
C ARG A 85 9.19 9.88 -9.39
N SER A 86 10.11 10.50 -8.67
CA SER A 86 11.31 9.81 -8.18
C SER A 86 10.98 8.67 -7.20
N ASP A 87 9.93 8.83 -6.39
CA ASP A 87 9.49 7.75 -5.49
C ASP A 87 8.85 6.62 -6.29
N PHE A 88 8.06 6.91 -7.33
CA PHE A 88 7.50 5.88 -8.21
C PHE A 88 8.58 5.14 -9.01
N GLU A 89 9.56 5.82 -9.53
CA GLU A 89 10.63 5.20 -10.32
C GLU A 89 11.53 4.29 -9.47
N ASN A 90 11.83 4.67 -8.21
CA ASN A 90 12.91 4.06 -7.44
C ASN A 90 12.48 3.46 -6.09
N ARG A 91 11.30 3.75 -5.60
CA ARG A 91 10.87 3.44 -4.22
C ARG A 91 9.42 2.98 -4.17
N ARG A 92 9.11 1.97 -4.97
CA ARG A 92 7.82 1.29 -4.88
C ARG A 92 7.80 0.34 -3.68
N CYS A 93 6.63 0.18 -3.09
CA CYS A 93 6.40 -0.77 -2.01
C CYS A 93 5.08 -1.52 -2.20
N LEU A 94 4.93 -2.58 -1.46
CA LEU A 94 3.74 -3.41 -1.40
C LEU A 94 3.32 -3.54 0.06
N ILE A 95 2.08 -3.21 0.34
CA ILE A 95 1.50 -3.22 1.68
C ILE A 95 0.50 -4.38 1.71
N PRO A 96 0.69 -5.42 2.55
CA PRO A 96 -0.24 -6.55 2.63
C PRO A 96 -1.59 -6.11 3.19
N ALA A 97 -2.66 -6.69 2.67
CA ALA A 97 -4.01 -6.41 3.11
C ALA A 97 -4.94 -7.61 2.86
N HIS A 98 -5.96 -7.77 3.68
CA HIS A 98 -7.06 -8.72 3.50
C HIS A 98 -8.36 -8.03 3.06
N GLY A 99 -8.39 -6.71 3.07
CA GLY A 99 -9.49 -5.89 2.62
C GLY A 99 -9.22 -4.41 2.84
N PHE A 100 -10.00 -3.57 2.21
CA PHE A 100 -9.95 -2.11 2.43
C PHE A 100 -11.36 -1.57 2.60
N TYR A 101 -11.44 -0.42 3.23
CA TYR A 101 -12.70 0.25 3.52
C TYR A 101 -12.90 1.48 2.64
N GLU A 102 -14.13 1.64 2.19
CA GLU A 102 -14.63 2.90 1.65
C GLU A 102 -15.98 3.25 2.29
N TRP A 103 -16.39 4.49 2.16
CA TRP A 103 -17.63 5.01 2.70
C TRP A 103 -18.53 5.46 1.55
N ASP A 104 -19.78 5.04 1.59
CA ASP A 104 -20.80 5.53 0.64
C ASP A 104 -21.24 6.97 0.94
N ALA A 105 -22.20 7.46 0.18
CA ALA A 105 -22.75 8.82 0.31
C ALA A 105 -23.41 9.06 1.67
N GLU A 106 -23.96 8.01 2.30
CA GLU A 106 -24.56 8.03 3.62
C GLU A 106 -23.53 7.84 4.75
N LYS A 107 -22.23 7.80 4.43
CA LYS A 107 -21.12 7.54 5.36
C LYS A 107 -21.14 6.15 6.00
N LYS A 108 -21.81 5.20 5.40
CA LYS A 108 -21.76 3.80 5.82
C LYS A 108 -20.43 3.19 5.40
N LYS A 109 -19.73 2.59 6.35
CA LYS A 109 -18.44 1.92 6.13
C LYS A 109 -18.67 0.56 5.44
N ILE A 110 -18.05 0.35 4.29
CA ILE A 110 -18.14 -0.87 3.49
C ILE A 110 -16.75 -1.48 3.36
N LEU A 111 -16.64 -2.78 3.66
CA LEU A 111 -15.40 -3.54 3.54
C LEU A 111 -15.38 -4.28 2.20
N PHE A 112 -14.37 -4.00 1.39
CA PHE A 112 -14.07 -4.72 0.16
C PHE A 112 -12.97 -5.74 0.41
N LYS A 113 -13.24 -7.00 0.07
CA LYS A 113 -12.32 -8.14 0.16
C LYS A 113 -12.29 -8.92 -1.16
N ARG A 114 -11.26 -9.70 -1.36
CA ARG A 114 -11.30 -10.77 -2.36
C ARG A 114 -12.38 -11.77 -1.98
N TYR A 115 -13.05 -12.35 -2.98
CA TYR A 115 -14.13 -13.30 -2.73
C TYR A 115 -13.62 -14.61 -2.07
N ASP A 116 -12.36 -14.98 -2.35
CA ASP A 116 -11.68 -16.15 -1.79
C ASP A 116 -11.07 -15.89 -0.40
N GLY A 117 -11.18 -14.66 0.12
CA GLY A 117 -10.61 -14.24 1.40
C GLY A 117 -9.09 -14.12 1.42
N ALA A 118 -8.39 -14.45 0.32
CA ALA A 118 -6.93 -14.43 0.26
C ALA A 118 -6.35 -13.03 0.44
N MET A 119 -5.14 -12.96 0.98
CA MET A 119 -4.35 -11.75 1.08
C MET A 119 -4.01 -11.20 -0.32
N PHE A 120 -3.89 -9.90 -0.42
CA PHE A 120 -3.38 -9.19 -1.58
C PHE A 120 -2.47 -8.06 -1.12
N PHE A 121 -1.80 -7.41 -2.06
CA PHE A 121 -0.99 -6.25 -1.77
C PHE A 121 -1.63 -4.96 -2.29
N LEU A 122 -1.56 -3.92 -1.49
CA LEU A 122 -1.80 -2.55 -1.92
C LEU A 122 -0.50 -2.00 -2.51
N GLY A 123 -0.56 -1.55 -3.76
CA GLY A 123 0.56 -0.91 -4.42
C GLY A 123 0.81 0.47 -3.83
N GLY A 124 2.07 0.76 -3.51
CA GLY A 124 2.46 2.03 -2.91
C GLY A 124 3.82 2.53 -3.37
N ILE A 125 4.13 3.73 -2.95
CA ILE A 125 5.45 4.36 -3.04
C ILE A 125 5.91 4.81 -1.67
N PHE A 126 7.22 4.93 -1.45
CA PHE A 126 7.72 5.46 -0.19
C PHE A 126 8.84 6.47 -0.39
N ARG A 127 9.00 7.34 0.60
CA ARG A 127 10.05 8.35 0.67
C ARG A 127 10.93 8.10 1.87
N ARG A 128 12.24 8.13 1.66
CA ARG A 128 13.21 8.08 2.76
C ARG A 128 13.34 9.47 3.36
N LEU A 129 13.19 9.56 4.67
CA LEU A 129 13.39 10.75 5.46
C LEU A 129 14.39 10.43 6.58
N GLU A 130 14.93 11.46 7.22
CA GLU A 130 15.92 11.28 8.29
C GLU A 130 15.34 10.56 9.52
N THR A 131 14.09 10.82 9.84
CA THR A 131 13.43 10.24 11.02
C THR A 131 12.73 8.92 10.73
N ASP A 132 11.81 8.92 9.74
CA ASP A 132 10.96 7.79 9.40
C ASP A 132 10.79 7.69 7.90
N ASP A 133 10.89 6.50 7.33
CA ASP A 133 10.46 6.29 5.96
C ASP A 133 8.93 6.29 5.90
N LYS A 134 8.38 7.09 4.99
CA LYS A 134 6.93 7.30 4.87
C LYS A 134 6.41 6.78 3.54
N CYS A 135 5.20 6.19 3.54
CA CYS A 135 4.59 5.66 2.33
C CYS A 135 3.23 6.29 2.02
N LEU A 136 2.85 6.14 0.75
CA LEU A 136 1.55 6.46 0.21
C LEU A 136 0.99 5.23 -0.51
N ILE A 137 -0.30 4.96 -0.36
CA ILE A 137 -1.01 3.97 -1.15
C ILE A 137 -1.40 4.61 -2.48
N LEU A 138 -1.15 3.94 -3.59
CA LEU A 138 -1.59 4.38 -4.90
C LEU A 138 -3.04 4.02 -5.13
N THR A 139 -3.78 4.95 -5.74
CA THR A 139 -5.18 4.76 -6.09
C THR A 139 -5.41 5.02 -7.57
N ARG A 140 -6.41 4.35 -8.14
CA ARG A 140 -6.88 4.54 -9.52
C ARG A 140 -8.39 4.76 -9.54
N SER A 141 -8.95 5.05 -10.72
CA SER A 141 -10.39 5.06 -10.90
C SER A 141 -11.00 3.71 -10.52
N ALA A 142 -12.05 3.76 -9.71
CA ALA A 142 -12.67 2.56 -9.18
C ALA A 142 -13.41 1.76 -10.27
N ARG A 143 -13.37 0.44 -10.15
CA ARG A 143 -14.12 -0.52 -10.97
C ARG A 143 -15.22 -1.17 -10.12
N PRO A 144 -16.24 -1.78 -10.74
CA PRO A 144 -17.22 -2.55 -10.00
C PRO A 144 -16.55 -3.68 -9.18
N PRO A 145 -16.99 -3.95 -7.95
CA PRO A 145 -18.12 -3.31 -7.25
C PRO A 145 -17.78 -1.99 -6.53
N VAL A 146 -16.51 -1.58 -6.42
CA VAL A 146 -16.08 -0.41 -5.64
C VAL A 146 -16.68 0.87 -6.22
N SER A 147 -16.76 0.99 -7.54
CA SER A 147 -17.31 2.18 -8.22
C SER A 147 -18.78 2.48 -7.89
N ALA A 148 -19.51 1.51 -7.36
CA ALA A 148 -20.87 1.74 -6.86
C ALA A 148 -20.90 2.49 -5.51
N VAL A 149 -19.75 2.61 -4.85
CA VAL A 149 -19.61 3.20 -3.51
C VAL A 149 -18.72 4.44 -3.53
N HIS A 150 -17.61 4.37 -4.26
CA HIS A 150 -16.61 5.44 -4.31
C HIS A 150 -15.94 5.50 -5.69
N ASP A 151 -15.53 6.70 -6.12
CA ASP A 151 -14.90 6.95 -7.43
C ASP A 151 -13.44 6.44 -7.53
N ARG A 152 -12.81 6.11 -6.40
CA ARG A 152 -11.43 5.65 -6.32
C ARG A 152 -11.32 4.31 -5.61
N GLU A 153 -10.37 3.48 -6.06
CA GLU A 153 -9.94 2.25 -5.40
C GLU A 153 -8.41 2.21 -5.25
N PRO A 154 -7.85 1.50 -4.26
CA PRO A 154 -6.41 1.28 -4.21
C PRO A 154 -5.96 0.36 -5.34
N ILE A 155 -4.71 0.46 -5.77
CA ILE A 155 -4.12 -0.54 -6.66
C ILE A 155 -3.95 -1.84 -5.86
N MET A 156 -4.68 -2.88 -6.27
CA MET A 156 -4.59 -4.21 -5.69
C MET A 156 -3.75 -5.11 -6.58
N LEU A 157 -2.78 -5.80 -6.00
CA LEU A 157 -1.84 -6.68 -6.67
C LEU A 157 -1.85 -8.06 -6.01
N GLU A 158 -1.87 -9.10 -6.84
CA GLU A 158 -1.70 -10.48 -6.37
C GLU A 158 -0.21 -10.77 -6.11
N ILE A 159 0.08 -11.83 -5.35
CA ILE A 159 1.45 -12.24 -5.04
C ILE A 159 2.30 -12.44 -6.30
N LYS A 160 1.73 -13.04 -7.35
CA LYS A 160 2.44 -13.26 -8.63
C LYS A 160 2.88 -11.96 -9.32
N GLN A 161 2.24 -10.83 -9.02
CA GLN A 161 2.55 -9.51 -9.57
C GLN A 161 3.56 -8.74 -8.71
N ALA A 162 3.77 -9.17 -7.46
CA ALA A 162 4.57 -8.47 -6.46
C ALA A 162 6.01 -8.19 -6.94
N ARG A 163 6.67 -9.18 -7.53
CA ARG A 163 8.04 -9.03 -8.02
C ARG A 163 8.10 -8.01 -9.16
N ALA A 164 7.23 -8.14 -10.16
CA ALA A 164 7.18 -7.22 -11.31
C ALA A 164 6.91 -5.78 -10.86
N TRP A 165 5.96 -5.58 -9.95
CA TRP A 165 5.71 -4.27 -9.35
C TRP A 165 6.96 -3.63 -8.74
N LEU A 166 7.74 -4.40 -7.98
CA LEU A 166 8.91 -3.85 -7.27
C LEU A 166 10.10 -3.64 -8.20
N THR A 167 10.33 -4.53 -9.18
CA THR A 167 11.59 -4.57 -9.96
C THR A 167 11.49 -3.98 -11.37
N ASN A 168 10.29 -3.91 -11.95
CA ASN A 168 10.10 -3.46 -13.34
C ASN A 168 9.18 -2.23 -13.35
N THR A 169 9.71 -1.07 -13.76
CA THR A 169 8.96 0.19 -13.75
C THR A 169 7.89 0.22 -14.85
N ASP A 170 8.10 -0.42 -16.00
CA ASP A 170 7.09 -0.42 -17.06
C ASP A 170 5.93 -1.34 -16.70
N ALA A 171 6.19 -2.54 -16.14
CA ALA A 171 5.15 -3.38 -15.59
C ALA A 171 4.37 -2.67 -14.45
N ALA A 172 5.05 -1.91 -13.61
CA ALA A 172 4.39 -1.14 -12.56
C ALA A 172 3.46 -0.05 -13.10
N LYS A 173 3.78 0.56 -14.25
CA LYS A 173 2.89 1.51 -14.94
C LYS A 173 1.64 0.84 -15.51
N GLU A 174 1.77 -0.40 -16.01
CA GLU A 174 0.65 -1.18 -16.53
C GLU A 174 -0.35 -1.58 -15.42
N TYR A 175 0.13 -1.81 -14.20
CA TYR A 175 -0.72 -2.10 -13.05
C TYR A 175 -1.35 -0.84 -12.45
N ALA A 176 -0.73 0.32 -12.66
CA ALA A 176 -1.15 1.59 -12.10
C ALA A 176 -2.27 2.25 -12.93
#